data_d40c79a7714c7f49416761eee7afbaaf
#
_entry.id   d40c79a7714c7f49416761eee7afbaaf
#
_cell.length_a   1.000
_cell.length_b   1.000
_cell.length_c   1.000
_cell.angle_alpha   90.00
_cell.angle_beta   90.00
_cell.angle_gamma   90.00
#
_symmetry.space_group_name_H-M   'P 1'
#
loop_
_entity.id
_entity.type
_entity.pdbx_description
1 polymer ?
#
loop_
_entity_poly.entity_id
_entity_poly.type
_entity_poly.pdbx_seq_one_letter_code
_entity_poly.pdbx_strand_id
1 'polypeptide(L)'
;MRLFLSETCFEPLFALPKKIQTKVVNFQKKFRECTTANGMHLEPIAQFNDDSMRTARIDDNYRAVIGIIDNNAYLLFVGTHEAAYNWGIRKKLVWNNHTQACQIVTMQQTTETIVNTSSYEPQESFPFTNIPEEKMLKIGVPQELVAQVMQIKSLDDLDPLEEFLPSDAYENIFNLLDGEEIDNIIAEIVEGQAKADEDQLLSNNNKRRFVELTDDEDLQRILDNDMDKWQLFLHPSQQKLVDADYKGTMKVSGGAGTGKTVAALHRLKHLCENPDAKVLFTTYTRTLKENLDELIKKMDICRSRCTLNNIDQVLIETARQYKVKEGYKVLDYSGDEESLKLWREVLETEVTEFDEKFLYDEYIDVI
;
A
#
# COMPACT_ATOMS: atom_id res chain seq x y z
N MET A 1 17.93 11.94 -21.47
CA MET A 1 17.65 10.80 -20.57
C MET A 1 16.41 11.18 -19.77
N ARG A 2 15.38 10.33 -19.74
CA ARG A 2 14.15 10.56 -18.95
C ARG A 2 14.40 10.20 -17.50
N LEU A 3 13.70 10.83 -16.58
CA LEU A 3 13.77 10.53 -15.14
C LEU A 3 12.39 10.16 -14.64
N PHE A 4 12.31 9.03 -13.98
CA PHE A 4 11.10 8.52 -13.33
C PHE A 4 11.30 8.47 -11.82
N LEU A 5 10.29 8.85 -11.05
CA LEU A 5 10.26 8.72 -9.60
C LEU A 5 9.49 7.45 -9.24
N SER A 6 10.12 6.56 -8.49
CA SER A 6 9.49 5.34 -7.99
C SER A 6 8.57 5.62 -6.80
N GLU A 7 7.50 4.85 -6.66
CA GLU A 7 6.66 4.86 -5.45
C GLU A 7 7.47 4.58 -4.18
N THR A 8 8.47 3.70 -4.25
CA THR A 8 9.35 3.37 -3.11
C THR A 8 10.18 4.54 -2.60
N CYS A 9 10.31 5.60 -3.41
CA CYS A 9 11.04 6.80 -3.05
C CYS A 9 10.20 7.83 -2.28
N PHE A 10 8.86 7.76 -2.34
CA PHE A 10 8.01 8.82 -1.77
C PHE A 10 8.15 8.94 -0.26
N GLU A 11 7.92 7.87 0.48
CA GLU A 11 8.00 7.90 1.94
C GLU A 11 9.39 8.36 2.42
N PRO A 12 10.52 7.76 1.95
CA PRO A 12 11.85 8.24 2.28
C PRO A 12 12.08 9.72 1.93
N LEU A 13 11.61 10.16 0.77
CA LEU A 13 11.79 11.53 0.29
C LEU A 13 11.06 12.55 1.18
N PHE A 14 9.82 12.26 1.56
CA PHE A 14 9.04 13.12 2.46
C PHE A 14 9.59 13.16 3.88
N ALA A 15 10.18 12.06 4.35
CA ALA A 15 10.82 11.98 5.67
C ALA A 15 12.13 12.80 5.77
N LEU A 16 12.69 13.24 4.63
CA LEU A 16 13.92 14.03 4.62
C LEU A 16 13.71 15.43 5.23
N PRO A 17 14.73 15.99 5.90
CA PRO A 17 14.72 17.40 6.28
C PRO A 17 14.50 18.31 5.05
N LYS A 18 13.71 19.39 5.18
CA LYS A 18 13.40 20.31 4.08
C LYS A 18 14.61 20.79 3.29
N LYS A 19 15.73 21.06 3.98
CA LYS A 19 17.01 21.43 3.35
C LYS A 19 17.54 20.35 2.40
N ILE A 20 17.33 19.07 2.74
CA ILE A 20 17.76 17.94 1.90
C ILE A 20 16.77 17.75 0.74
N GLN A 21 15.48 17.87 0.98
CA GLN A 21 14.48 17.86 -0.08
C GLN A 21 14.81 18.86 -1.19
N THR A 22 15.17 20.11 -0.82
CA THR A 22 15.62 21.15 -1.77
C THR A 22 16.83 20.71 -2.58
N LYS A 23 17.78 19.96 -1.97
CA LYS A 23 18.94 19.42 -2.69
C LYS A 23 18.55 18.33 -3.66
N VAL A 24 17.55 17.49 -3.34
CA VAL A 24 17.04 16.46 -4.26
C VAL A 24 16.33 17.11 -5.45
N VAL A 25 15.56 18.18 -5.25
CA VAL A 25 14.97 18.97 -6.34
C VAL A 25 16.06 19.55 -7.25
N ASN A 26 17.12 20.11 -6.68
CA ASN A 26 18.26 20.62 -7.46
C ASN A 26 19.02 19.50 -8.19
N PHE A 27 19.05 18.29 -7.62
CA PHE A 27 19.60 17.12 -8.28
C PHE A 27 18.77 16.72 -9.51
N GLN A 28 17.43 16.75 -9.44
CA GLN A 28 16.55 16.53 -10.58
C GLN A 28 16.86 17.50 -11.72
N LYS A 29 17.01 18.81 -11.44
CA LYS A 29 17.35 19.81 -12.43
C LYS A 29 18.66 19.49 -13.16
N LYS A 30 19.71 19.17 -12.41
CA LYS A 30 21.01 18.74 -12.98
C LYS A 30 20.88 17.48 -13.80
N PHE A 31 20.02 16.54 -13.40
CA PHE A 31 19.81 15.30 -14.12
C PHE A 31 19.26 15.55 -15.53
N ARG A 32 18.34 16.48 -15.68
CA ARG A 32 17.77 16.84 -16.98
C ARG A 32 18.76 17.56 -17.91
N GLU A 33 19.66 18.35 -17.35
CA GLU A 33 20.74 19.03 -18.11
C GLU A 33 21.75 18.02 -18.65
N CYS A 34 21.88 16.85 -18.03
CA CYS A 34 22.83 15.82 -18.42
C CYS A 34 22.19 14.83 -19.41
N THR A 35 22.82 14.65 -20.56
CA THR A 35 22.35 13.73 -21.62
C THR A 35 22.82 12.29 -21.41
N THR A 36 23.78 12.07 -20.51
CA THR A 36 24.37 10.75 -20.24
C THR A 36 24.56 10.51 -18.75
N ALA A 37 24.50 9.25 -18.32
CA ALA A 37 24.73 8.84 -16.94
C ALA A 37 26.13 9.28 -16.42
N ASN A 38 27.13 9.31 -17.27
CA ASN A 38 28.50 9.72 -16.91
C ASN A 38 28.58 11.20 -16.52
N GLY A 39 27.74 12.07 -17.10
CA GLY A 39 27.69 13.50 -16.75
C GLY A 39 27.11 13.77 -15.36
N MET A 40 26.40 12.79 -14.79
CA MET A 40 25.77 12.91 -13.45
C MET A 40 26.64 12.43 -12.28
N HIS A 41 27.88 11.97 -12.56
CA HIS A 41 28.71 11.35 -11.51
C HIS A 41 27.98 10.26 -10.73
N LEU A 42 27.28 9.38 -11.46
CA LEU A 42 26.64 8.21 -10.88
C LEU A 42 27.71 7.16 -10.57
N GLU A 43 27.82 6.82 -9.30
CA GLU A 43 28.83 5.89 -8.81
C GLU A 43 28.28 4.46 -8.85
N PRO A 44 28.90 3.51 -9.56
CA PRO A 44 28.57 2.10 -9.43
C PRO A 44 29.02 1.64 -8.04
N ILE A 45 28.22 0.78 -7.42
CA ILE A 45 28.57 0.17 -6.14
C ILE A 45 28.80 -1.32 -6.34
N ALA A 46 30.03 -1.75 -6.12
CA ALA A 46 30.43 -3.14 -6.31
C ALA A 46 29.63 -4.14 -5.43
N GLN A 47 28.99 -3.64 -4.39
CA GLN A 47 28.15 -4.44 -3.48
C GLN A 47 26.71 -4.57 -3.97
N PHE A 48 26.28 -3.78 -4.97
CA PHE A 48 24.96 -3.94 -5.55
C PHE A 48 24.94 -5.17 -6.44
N ASN A 49 23.94 -6.01 -6.27
CA ASN A 49 23.76 -7.21 -7.07
C ASN A 49 23.14 -6.91 -8.45
N ASP A 50 23.01 -5.65 -8.81
CA ASP A 50 22.43 -5.18 -10.04
C ASP A 50 23.33 -4.09 -10.69
N ASP A 51 23.91 -4.44 -11.82
CA ASP A 51 24.81 -3.54 -12.58
C ASP A 51 24.07 -2.31 -13.15
N SER A 52 22.74 -2.34 -13.23
CA SER A 52 21.94 -1.19 -13.65
C SER A 52 21.78 -0.15 -12.54
N MET A 53 22.03 -0.53 -11.29
CA MET A 53 21.84 0.35 -10.14
C MET A 53 23.10 1.16 -9.83
N ARG A 54 22.90 2.42 -9.53
CA ARG A 54 23.95 3.42 -9.22
C ARG A 54 23.55 4.21 -7.99
N THR A 55 24.51 4.86 -7.36
CA THR A 55 24.23 5.92 -6.39
C THR A 55 24.65 7.28 -6.92
N ALA A 56 23.91 8.29 -6.49
CA ALA A 56 24.23 9.68 -6.72
C ALA A 56 24.38 10.44 -5.40
N ARG A 57 25.40 11.29 -5.30
CA ARG A 57 25.62 12.12 -4.12
C ARG A 57 24.63 13.28 -4.11
N ILE A 58 23.79 13.37 -3.09
CA ILE A 58 22.92 14.51 -2.84
C ILE A 58 23.69 15.55 -1.99
N ASP A 59 24.35 15.09 -0.93
CA ASP A 59 25.33 15.86 -0.16
C ASP A 59 26.33 14.91 0.56
N ASP A 60 27.03 15.40 1.58
CA ASP A 60 28.02 14.60 2.29
C ASP A 60 27.42 13.37 2.99
N ASN A 61 26.19 13.49 3.48
CA ASN A 61 25.52 12.47 4.29
C ASN A 61 24.40 11.72 3.55
N TYR A 62 23.90 12.26 2.42
CA TYR A 62 22.74 11.73 1.73
C TYR A 62 23.06 11.24 0.32
N ARG A 63 22.44 10.13 -0.06
CA ARG A 63 22.56 9.49 -1.38
C ARG A 63 21.20 9.21 -1.97
N ALA A 64 21.14 9.26 -3.29
CA ALA A 64 20.02 8.71 -4.06
C ALA A 64 20.45 7.39 -4.69
N VAL A 65 19.55 6.41 -4.74
CA VAL A 65 19.71 5.18 -5.52
C VAL A 65 18.96 5.37 -6.84
N ILE A 66 19.67 5.17 -7.94
CA ILE A 66 19.20 5.38 -9.31
C ILE A 66 19.32 4.05 -10.07
N GLY A 67 18.21 3.58 -10.64
CA GLY A 67 18.23 2.49 -11.61
C GLY A 67 18.34 3.06 -13.04
N ILE A 68 19.01 2.36 -13.94
CA ILE A 68 19.13 2.75 -15.35
C ILE A 68 18.76 1.56 -16.23
N ILE A 69 17.71 1.71 -17.02
CA ILE A 69 17.26 0.74 -18.02
C ILE A 69 17.05 1.50 -19.35
N ASP A 70 17.67 1.02 -20.43
CA ASP A 70 17.51 1.56 -21.79
C ASP A 70 17.63 3.10 -21.86
N ASN A 71 18.65 3.65 -21.20
CA ASN A 71 18.92 5.09 -21.10
C ASN A 71 17.79 5.90 -20.42
N ASN A 72 16.93 5.24 -19.63
CA ASN A 72 15.99 5.87 -18.73
C ASN A 72 16.46 5.68 -17.29
N ALA A 73 16.28 6.70 -16.47
CA ALA A 73 16.69 6.69 -15.08
C ALA A 73 15.48 6.66 -14.14
N TYR A 74 15.62 5.91 -13.08
CA TYR A 74 14.60 5.69 -12.08
C TYR A 74 15.14 6.09 -10.70
N LEU A 75 14.60 7.11 -10.09
CA LEU A 75 14.90 7.50 -8.72
C LEU A 75 14.15 6.55 -7.79
N LEU A 76 14.86 5.59 -7.19
CA LEU A 76 14.30 4.47 -6.47
C LEU A 76 14.24 4.70 -4.97
N PHE A 77 15.23 5.42 -4.42
CA PHE A 77 15.35 5.68 -2.99
C PHE A 77 16.21 6.90 -2.74
N VAL A 78 15.92 7.65 -1.68
CA VAL A 78 16.78 8.72 -1.17
C VAL A 78 16.86 8.62 0.35
N GLY A 79 18.07 8.62 0.89
CA GLY A 79 18.27 8.54 2.33
C GLY A 79 19.71 8.86 2.74
N THR A 80 20.04 8.59 4.00
CA THR A 80 21.42 8.66 4.45
C THR A 80 22.29 7.70 3.65
N HIS A 81 23.59 7.96 3.62
CA HIS A 81 24.54 7.09 2.92
C HIS A 81 24.33 5.61 3.27
N GLU A 82 24.26 5.30 4.56
CA GLU A 82 24.04 3.94 5.07
C GLU A 82 22.68 3.37 4.64
N ALA A 83 21.60 4.14 4.80
CA ALA A 83 20.26 3.71 4.41
C ALA A 83 20.17 3.42 2.91
N ALA A 84 20.73 4.27 2.06
CA ALA A 84 20.74 4.10 0.61
C ALA A 84 21.51 2.85 0.18
N TYR A 85 22.64 2.56 0.81
CA TYR A 85 23.42 1.36 0.54
C TYR A 85 22.68 0.10 0.99
N ASN A 86 22.17 0.08 2.23
CA ASN A 86 21.41 -1.06 2.77
C ASN A 86 20.17 -1.37 1.93
N TRP A 87 19.49 -0.33 1.41
CA TRP A 87 18.36 -0.49 0.52
C TRP A 87 18.79 -1.10 -0.82
N GLY A 88 19.84 -0.55 -1.44
CA GLY A 88 20.28 -0.93 -2.78
C GLY A 88 20.91 -2.32 -2.87
N ILE A 89 21.62 -2.80 -1.81
CA ILE A 89 22.23 -4.13 -1.78
C ILE A 89 21.20 -5.26 -1.96
N ARG A 90 19.97 -5.03 -1.47
CA ARG A 90 18.90 -6.03 -1.48
C ARG A 90 17.96 -5.94 -2.68
N LYS A 91 18.02 -4.87 -3.44
CA LYS A 91 17.04 -4.57 -4.49
C LYS A 91 17.65 -4.71 -5.88
N LYS A 92 16.80 -5.01 -6.83
CA LYS A 92 17.11 -5.12 -8.25
C LYS A 92 15.99 -4.48 -9.05
N LEU A 93 16.34 -3.68 -10.06
CA LEU A 93 15.37 -3.12 -11.00
C LEU A 93 15.36 -3.95 -12.27
N VAL A 94 14.22 -4.52 -12.63
CA VAL A 94 14.07 -5.39 -13.78
C VAL A 94 12.90 -4.95 -14.65
N TRP A 95 13.04 -5.17 -15.97
CA TRP A 95 11.92 -5.07 -16.89
C TRP A 95 11.21 -6.43 -16.97
N ASN A 96 9.93 -6.47 -16.60
CA ASN A 96 9.13 -7.68 -16.72
C ASN A 96 8.46 -7.75 -18.09
N ASN A 97 8.85 -8.72 -18.91
CA ASN A 97 8.32 -8.90 -20.26
C ASN A 97 6.85 -9.37 -20.28
N HIS A 98 6.36 -9.99 -19.22
CA HIS A 98 4.97 -10.48 -19.15
C HIS A 98 4.00 -9.34 -18.82
N THR A 99 4.35 -8.51 -17.87
CA THR A 99 3.55 -7.34 -17.49
C THR A 99 3.87 -6.10 -18.30
N GLN A 100 4.99 -6.11 -19.04
CA GLN A 100 5.56 -4.96 -19.76
C GLN A 100 5.73 -3.73 -18.86
N ALA A 101 6.26 -3.96 -17.67
CA ALA A 101 6.49 -2.94 -16.67
C ALA A 101 7.83 -3.13 -15.95
N CYS A 102 8.39 -2.03 -15.43
CA CYS A 102 9.51 -2.08 -14.51
C CYS A 102 9.05 -2.60 -13.15
N GLN A 103 9.87 -3.45 -12.54
CA GLN A 103 9.62 -4.00 -11.21
C GLN A 103 10.86 -3.87 -10.33
N ILE A 104 10.65 -3.57 -9.06
CA ILE A 104 11.70 -3.62 -8.02
C ILE A 104 11.56 -4.97 -7.32
N VAL A 105 12.58 -5.80 -7.43
CA VAL A 105 12.62 -7.14 -6.84
C VAL A 105 13.60 -7.15 -5.68
N THR A 106 13.23 -7.75 -4.56
CA THR A 106 14.13 -7.98 -3.43
C THR A 106 14.84 -9.31 -3.60
N MET A 107 16.17 -9.29 -3.55
CA MET A 107 16.97 -10.50 -3.62
C MET A 107 17.01 -11.17 -2.26
N GLN A 108 16.65 -12.45 -2.20
CA GLN A 108 16.89 -13.29 -1.02
C GLN A 108 18.40 -13.48 -0.87
N GLN A 109 18.96 -13.09 0.27
CA GLN A 109 20.24 -13.65 0.67
C GLN A 109 20.00 -15.15 0.93
N THR A 110 20.76 -15.99 0.29
CA THR A 110 20.74 -17.45 0.49
C THR A 110 21.15 -17.78 1.91
N THR A 111 20.28 -17.53 2.85
CA THR A 111 20.27 -18.23 4.13
C THR A 111 19.36 -19.41 3.87
N GLU A 112 19.94 -20.61 3.81
CA GLU A 112 19.21 -21.86 3.79
C GLU A 112 18.16 -21.83 4.92
N THR A 113 16.96 -21.38 4.60
CA THR A 113 15.82 -21.64 5.45
C THR A 113 15.48 -23.08 5.19
N ILE A 114 16.06 -23.96 6.02
CA ILE A 114 15.68 -25.36 6.15
C ILE A 114 14.19 -25.33 6.46
N VAL A 115 13.37 -25.52 5.44
CA VAL A 115 11.98 -25.93 5.62
C VAL A 115 12.04 -27.29 6.28
N ASN A 116 11.83 -27.33 7.58
CA ASN A 116 11.64 -28.56 8.32
C ASN A 116 10.38 -29.26 7.78
N THR A 117 10.57 -30.05 6.74
CA THR A 117 9.62 -31.08 6.34
C THR A 117 9.70 -32.23 7.35
N SER A 118 8.89 -32.13 8.38
CA SER A 118 8.53 -33.32 9.16
C SER A 118 7.12 -33.17 9.70
N SER A 119 6.16 -33.71 8.98
CA SER A 119 5.13 -34.62 9.48
C SER A 119 4.10 -34.86 8.38
N TYR A 120 3.82 -36.10 8.15
CA TYR A 120 2.73 -36.62 7.34
C TYR A 120 1.41 -36.02 7.85
N GLU A 121 0.82 -35.11 7.09
CA GLU A 121 -0.56 -34.69 7.26
C GLU A 121 -1.31 -34.84 5.91
N PRO A 122 -2.64 -35.05 5.93
CA PRO A 122 -3.41 -35.37 4.74
C PRO A 122 -3.29 -34.29 3.68
N GLN A 123 -3.33 -34.67 2.40
CA GLN A 123 -3.27 -33.77 1.23
C GLN A 123 -4.26 -32.61 1.35
N GLU A 124 -3.81 -31.52 1.95
CA GLU A 124 -4.46 -30.24 1.81
C GLU A 124 -4.19 -29.71 0.40
N SER A 125 -5.23 -29.47 -0.37
CA SER A 125 -5.10 -28.88 -1.69
C SER A 125 -4.68 -27.40 -1.53
N PHE A 126 -3.48 -27.07 -1.95
CA PHE A 126 -3.05 -25.68 -2.03
C PHE A 126 -3.93 -24.93 -3.04
N PRO A 127 -4.39 -23.71 -2.73
CA PRO A 127 -5.29 -22.95 -3.60
C PRO A 127 -4.78 -22.83 -5.05
N PHE A 128 -3.45 -22.75 -5.22
CA PHE A 128 -2.81 -22.51 -6.51
C PHE A 128 -2.33 -23.76 -7.24
N THR A 129 -2.56 -24.98 -6.71
CA THR A 129 -2.07 -26.25 -7.30
C THR A 129 -2.48 -26.45 -8.76
N ASN A 130 -3.63 -25.92 -9.16
CA ASN A 130 -4.17 -26.05 -10.52
C ASN A 130 -3.79 -24.89 -11.42
N ILE A 131 -3.05 -23.91 -10.93
CA ILE A 131 -2.62 -22.75 -11.71
C ILE A 131 -1.29 -23.05 -12.36
N PRO A 132 -1.15 -22.99 -13.70
CA PRO A 132 0.13 -23.15 -14.37
C PRO A 132 1.15 -22.08 -13.96
N GLU A 133 2.42 -22.44 -13.79
CA GLU A 133 3.51 -21.47 -13.49
C GLU A 133 3.55 -20.30 -14.48
N GLU A 134 3.27 -20.55 -15.76
CA GLU A 134 3.20 -19.50 -16.78
C GLU A 134 2.19 -18.39 -16.43
N LYS A 135 1.06 -18.73 -15.81
CA LYS A 135 0.07 -17.74 -15.37
C LYS A 135 0.58 -16.92 -14.18
N MET A 136 1.34 -17.53 -13.26
CA MET A 136 2.00 -16.82 -12.17
C MET A 136 3.01 -15.80 -12.68
N LEU A 137 3.79 -16.15 -13.69
CA LEU A 137 4.69 -15.21 -14.36
C LEU A 137 3.93 -14.05 -15.04
N LYS A 138 2.78 -14.35 -15.66
CA LYS A 138 1.95 -13.33 -16.32
C LYS A 138 1.35 -12.31 -15.35
N ILE A 139 1.11 -12.71 -14.11
CA ILE A 139 0.65 -11.79 -13.05
C ILE A 139 1.80 -11.09 -12.30
N GLY A 140 3.03 -11.21 -12.78
CA GLY A 140 4.19 -10.46 -12.31
C GLY A 140 5.04 -11.15 -11.25
N VAL A 141 4.75 -12.40 -10.90
CA VAL A 141 5.58 -13.17 -9.95
C VAL A 141 6.95 -13.44 -10.57
N PRO A 142 8.06 -13.09 -9.89
CA PRO A 142 9.39 -13.46 -10.35
C PRO A 142 9.58 -15.00 -10.41
N GLN A 143 10.31 -15.48 -11.42
CA GLN A 143 10.54 -16.91 -11.63
C GLN A 143 11.06 -17.61 -10.37
N GLU A 144 11.97 -16.94 -9.64
CA GLU A 144 12.62 -17.46 -8.45
C GLU A 144 11.65 -17.67 -7.28
N LEU A 145 10.52 -16.94 -7.28
CA LEU A 145 9.52 -16.97 -6.20
C LEU A 145 8.29 -17.81 -6.55
N VAL A 146 8.12 -18.27 -7.81
CA VAL A 146 6.94 -19.03 -8.23
C VAL A 146 6.73 -20.27 -7.35
N ALA A 147 7.79 -21.03 -7.07
CA ALA A 147 7.68 -22.25 -6.25
C ALA A 147 7.19 -21.96 -4.82
N GLN A 148 7.58 -20.81 -4.24
CA GLN A 148 7.15 -20.40 -2.90
C GLN A 148 5.71 -19.90 -2.93
N VAL A 149 5.36 -19.09 -3.92
CA VAL A 149 3.99 -18.57 -4.12
C VAL A 149 3.00 -19.72 -4.31
N MET A 150 3.36 -20.76 -5.03
CA MET A 150 2.52 -21.95 -5.24
C MET A 150 2.20 -22.73 -3.95
N GLN A 151 2.93 -22.49 -2.86
CA GLN A 151 2.74 -23.14 -1.56
C GLN A 151 1.91 -22.29 -0.58
N ILE A 152 1.51 -21.08 -0.94
CA ILE A 152 0.68 -20.19 -0.12
C ILE A 152 -0.73 -20.80 0.04
N LYS A 153 -1.23 -20.82 1.26
CA LYS A 153 -2.57 -21.31 1.62
C LYS A 153 -3.50 -20.18 2.05
N SER A 154 -2.93 -19.13 2.65
CA SER A 154 -3.67 -18.05 3.31
C SER A 154 -2.94 -16.71 3.17
N LEU A 155 -3.58 -15.63 3.63
CA LEU A 155 -2.94 -14.32 3.72
C LEU A 155 -1.75 -14.33 4.69
N ASP A 156 -1.81 -15.10 5.78
CA ASP A 156 -0.72 -15.21 6.75
C ASP A 156 0.56 -15.81 6.12
N ASP A 157 0.41 -16.65 5.07
CA ASP A 157 1.54 -17.19 4.31
C ASP A 157 2.06 -16.18 3.27
N LEU A 158 1.21 -15.27 2.81
CA LEU A 158 1.57 -14.23 1.84
C LEU A 158 2.33 -13.06 2.50
N ASP A 159 1.93 -12.64 3.69
CA ASP A 159 2.50 -11.48 4.39
C ASP A 159 4.04 -11.53 4.50
N PRO A 160 4.71 -12.66 4.85
CA PRO A 160 6.17 -12.73 4.88
C PRO A 160 6.84 -12.54 3.52
N LEU A 161 6.11 -12.71 2.42
CA LEU A 161 6.61 -12.53 1.06
C LEU A 161 6.44 -11.10 0.53
N GLU A 162 5.75 -10.21 1.25
CA GLU A 162 5.54 -8.82 0.86
C GLU A 162 6.86 -8.08 0.59
N GLU A 163 7.90 -8.32 1.42
CA GLU A 163 9.22 -7.70 1.23
C GLU A 163 9.94 -8.18 -0.03
N PHE A 164 9.65 -9.40 -0.50
CA PHE A 164 10.37 -10.07 -1.59
C PHE A 164 9.65 -9.95 -2.93
N LEU A 165 8.34 -9.95 -2.93
CA LEU A 165 7.53 -9.81 -4.14
C LEU A 165 7.53 -8.37 -4.63
N PRO A 166 7.53 -8.15 -5.96
CA PRO A 166 7.12 -6.86 -6.52
C PRO A 166 5.71 -6.52 -6.04
N SER A 167 5.45 -5.24 -5.76
CA SER A 167 4.16 -4.81 -5.22
C SER A 167 2.97 -5.26 -6.09
N ASP A 168 3.12 -5.21 -7.43
CA ASP A 168 2.06 -5.69 -8.34
C ASP A 168 1.79 -7.19 -8.19
N ALA A 169 2.85 -7.99 -8.08
CA ALA A 169 2.72 -9.44 -7.90
C ALA A 169 2.07 -9.77 -6.55
N TYR A 170 2.46 -9.08 -5.49
CA TYR A 170 1.84 -9.23 -4.18
C TYR A 170 0.34 -8.92 -4.22
N GLU A 171 -0.05 -7.77 -4.81
CA GLU A 171 -1.46 -7.39 -4.97
C GLU A 171 -2.25 -8.43 -5.78
N ASN A 172 -1.66 -8.95 -6.87
CA ASN A 172 -2.31 -9.93 -7.73
C ASN A 172 -2.51 -11.28 -7.01
N ILE A 173 -1.52 -11.73 -6.20
CA ILE A 173 -1.65 -12.94 -5.39
C ILE A 173 -2.68 -12.75 -4.28
N PHE A 174 -2.71 -11.57 -3.65
CA PHE A 174 -3.73 -11.22 -2.67
C PHE A 174 -5.14 -11.34 -3.28
N ASN A 175 -5.36 -10.79 -4.47
CA ASN A 175 -6.65 -10.85 -5.17
C ASN A 175 -7.05 -12.30 -5.51
N LEU A 176 -6.08 -13.15 -5.89
CA LEU A 176 -6.31 -14.59 -6.09
C LEU A 176 -6.77 -15.29 -4.80
N LEU A 177 -6.15 -14.97 -3.65
CA LEU A 177 -6.56 -15.52 -2.35
C LEU A 177 -7.94 -15.03 -1.92
N ASP A 178 -8.33 -13.80 -2.29
CA ASP A 178 -9.67 -13.25 -2.05
C ASP A 178 -10.74 -13.82 -3.02
N GLY A 179 -10.34 -14.69 -3.97
CA GLY A 179 -11.24 -15.42 -4.86
C GLY A 179 -11.40 -14.82 -6.25
N GLU A 180 -10.55 -13.90 -6.67
CA GLU A 180 -10.53 -13.41 -8.05
C GLU A 180 -9.95 -14.48 -8.99
N GLU A 181 -10.48 -14.57 -10.20
CA GLU A 181 -9.98 -15.49 -11.20
C GLU A 181 -8.69 -14.97 -11.85
N ILE A 182 -7.67 -15.81 -11.96
CA ILE A 182 -6.36 -15.42 -12.51
C ILE A 182 -6.47 -14.88 -13.95
N ASP A 183 -7.42 -15.36 -14.73
CA ASP A 183 -7.61 -14.90 -16.11
C ASP A 183 -8.16 -13.47 -16.16
N ASN A 184 -8.92 -13.02 -15.16
CA ASN A 184 -9.35 -11.64 -15.03
C ASN A 184 -8.16 -10.73 -14.71
N ILE A 185 -7.32 -11.14 -13.75
CA ILE A 185 -6.09 -10.39 -13.39
C ILE A 185 -5.16 -10.26 -14.61
N ILE A 186 -4.94 -11.35 -15.36
CA ILE A 186 -4.15 -11.32 -16.59
C ILE A 186 -4.77 -10.36 -17.62
N ALA A 187 -6.10 -10.39 -17.79
CA ALA A 187 -6.78 -9.50 -18.71
C ALA A 187 -6.61 -8.02 -18.35
N GLU A 188 -6.67 -7.67 -17.06
CA GLU A 188 -6.40 -6.31 -16.59
C GLU A 188 -4.95 -5.87 -16.85
N ILE A 189 -3.98 -6.76 -16.61
CA ILE A 189 -2.57 -6.50 -16.90
C ILE A 189 -2.37 -6.24 -18.40
N VAL A 190 -3.00 -7.05 -19.26
CA VAL A 190 -2.93 -6.89 -20.72
C VAL A 190 -3.60 -5.57 -21.16
N GLU A 191 -4.74 -5.21 -20.57
CA GLU A 191 -5.39 -3.92 -20.82
C GLU A 191 -4.51 -2.72 -20.39
N GLY A 192 -3.74 -2.91 -19.32
CA GLY A 192 -2.80 -1.91 -18.80
C GLY A 192 -1.51 -1.74 -19.60
N GLN A 193 -1.19 -2.64 -20.54
CA GLN A 193 -0.02 -2.54 -21.39
C GLN A 193 -0.19 -1.42 -22.42
N ALA A 194 0.93 -0.85 -22.89
CA ALA A 194 0.92 0.13 -23.97
C ALA A 194 0.50 -0.55 -25.29
N LYS A 195 -0.24 0.17 -26.13
CA LYS A 195 -0.49 -0.26 -27.50
C LYS A 195 0.78 -0.19 -28.32
N ALA A 196 0.81 -0.85 -29.48
CA ALA A 196 2.01 -0.98 -30.30
C ALA A 196 2.69 0.35 -30.69
N ASP A 197 1.92 1.43 -30.81
CA ASP A 197 2.39 2.77 -31.18
C ASP A 197 2.59 3.70 -29.96
N GLU A 198 2.38 3.20 -28.73
CA GLU A 198 2.49 3.98 -27.52
C GLU A 198 3.83 3.72 -26.80
N ASP A 199 4.26 4.69 -26.03
CA ASP A 199 5.44 4.57 -25.18
C ASP A 199 5.17 3.58 -24.03
N GLN A 200 5.87 2.45 -24.04
CA GLN A 200 5.73 1.40 -23.01
C GLN A 200 5.99 1.91 -21.60
N LEU A 201 6.88 2.90 -21.43
CA LEU A 201 7.18 3.48 -20.12
C LEU A 201 6.03 4.33 -19.56
N LEU A 202 5.11 4.77 -20.42
CA LEU A 202 3.89 5.50 -20.05
C LEU A 202 2.64 4.61 -20.03
N SER A 203 2.79 3.30 -20.13
CA SER A 203 1.70 2.35 -19.96
C SER A 203 1.05 2.50 -18.58
N ASN A 204 -0.21 2.08 -18.44
CA ASN A 204 -0.88 2.12 -17.15
C ASN A 204 -0.17 1.23 -16.11
N ASN A 205 0.41 0.11 -16.54
CA ASN A 205 1.16 -0.77 -15.65
C ASN A 205 2.41 -0.08 -15.06
N ASN A 206 3.17 0.68 -15.88
CA ASN A 206 4.30 1.45 -15.39
C ASN A 206 3.88 2.66 -14.52
N LYS A 207 2.85 3.40 -14.93
CA LYS A 207 2.36 4.56 -14.19
C LYS A 207 1.85 4.22 -12.78
N ARG A 208 1.60 2.95 -12.51
CA ARG A 208 1.27 2.49 -11.14
C ARG A 208 2.40 2.72 -10.16
N ARG A 209 3.64 2.57 -10.61
CA ARG A 209 4.84 2.51 -9.74
C ARG A 209 5.83 3.63 -10.01
N PHE A 210 5.72 4.27 -11.18
CA PHE A 210 6.70 5.26 -11.62
C PHE A 210 6.01 6.50 -12.19
N VAL A 211 6.40 7.66 -11.71
CA VAL A 211 5.94 8.97 -12.20
C VAL A 211 7.07 9.61 -13.00
N GLU A 212 6.84 9.93 -14.27
CA GLU A 212 7.81 10.66 -15.09
C GLU A 212 7.94 12.12 -14.60
N LEU A 213 9.16 12.55 -14.35
CA LEU A 213 9.49 13.94 -14.02
C LEU A 213 9.81 14.68 -15.31
N THR A 214 8.83 15.42 -15.84
CA THR A 214 8.90 16.04 -17.19
C THR A 214 9.45 17.45 -17.17
N ASP A 215 9.31 18.18 -16.06
CA ASP A 215 9.85 19.53 -15.89
C ASP A 215 10.68 19.69 -14.61
N ASP A 216 11.37 20.83 -14.46
CA ASP A 216 12.28 21.09 -13.35
C ASP A 216 11.58 21.31 -12.01
N GLU A 217 10.27 21.50 -12.03
CA GLU A 217 9.45 21.80 -10.85
C GLU A 217 8.60 20.60 -10.42
N ASP A 218 8.56 19.50 -11.20
CA ASP A 218 7.70 18.36 -10.89
C ASP A 218 7.96 17.81 -9.49
N LEU A 219 9.21 17.59 -9.14
CA LEU A 219 9.56 17.08 -7.82
C LEU A 219 9.25 18.11 -6.72
N GLN A 220 9.43 19.41 -7.00
CA GLN A 220 9.06 20.47 -6.07
C GLN A 220 7.53 20.50 -5.87
N ARG A 221 6.75 20.37 -6.95
CA ARG A 221 5.28 20.28 -6.86
C ARG A 221 4.82 19.06 -6.09
N ILE A 222 5.51 17.92 -6.26
CA ILE A 222 5.24 16.71 -5.47
C ILE A 222 5.50 16.98 -4.00
N LEU A 223 6.61 17.65 -3.66
CA LEU A 223 6.98 17.96 -2.27
C LEU A 223 6.13 19.07 -1.64
N ASP A 224 5.66 20.04 -2.42
CA ASP A 224 4.81 21.15 -1.97
C ASP A 224 3.33 20.76 -1.89
N ASN A 225 2.92 19.84 -2.75
CA ASN A 225 1.65 19.17 -2.60
C ASN A 225 1.77 18.21 -1.43
N ASP A 226 1.44 18.70 -0.24
CA ASP A 226 1.46 17.97 1.02
C ASP A 226 1.39 16.44 0.84
N MET A 227 2.12 15.68 1.63
CA MET A 227 2.05 14.21 1.73
C MET A 227 0.60 13.69 1.70
N ASP A 228 -0.31 14.52 2.21
CA ASP A 228 -1.75 14.31 2.21
C ASP A 228 -2.39 14.27 0.82
N LYS A 229 -1.92 15.07 -0.14
CA LYS A 229 -2.45 15.00 -1.52
C LYS A 229 -1.92 13.79 -2.28
N TRP A 230 -0.72 13.32 -1.94
CA TRP A 230 -0.20 12.08 -2.46
C TRP A 230 -0.91 10.87 -1.84
N GLN A 231 -1.15 10.87 -0.53
CA GLN A 231 -1.98 9.87 0.14
C GLN A 231 -3.40 9.79 -0.45
N LEU A 232 -3.84 10.86 -1.12
CA LEU A 232 -5.12 10.96 -1.79
C LEU A 232 -5.03 10.74 -3.31
N PHE A 233 -3.88 10.33 -3.83
CA PHE A 233 -3.73 10.02 -5.25
C PHE A 233 -4.54 8.78 -5.61
N LEU A 234 -5.52 8.97 -6.48
CA LEU A 234 -6.34 7.89 -7.00
C LEU A 234 -5.67 7.28 -8.23
N HIS A 235 -5.37 6.01 -8.14
CA HIS A 235 -4.79 5.27 -9.26
C HIS A 235 -5.81 5.17 -10.43
N PRO A 236 -5.37 5.25 -11.70
CA PRO A 236 -6.29 5.13 -12.86
C PRO A 236 -7.15 3.88 -12.87
N SER A 237 -6.67 2.74 -12.38
CA SER A 237 -7.49 1.52 -12.24
C SER A 237 -8.58 1.66 -11.17
N GLN A 238 -8.32 2.43 -10.11
CA GLN A 238 -9.30 2.70 -9.05
C GLN A 238 -10.34 3.74 -9.49
N GLN A 239 -10.02 4.58 -10.48
CA GLN A 239 -10.95 5.57 -11.02
C GLN A 239 -12.24 4.91 -11.54
N LYS A 240 -12.13 3.76 -12.20
CA LYS A 240 -13.29 2.98 -12.66
C LYS A 240 -14.22 2.60 -11.50
N LEU A 241 -13.65 2.23 -10.33
CA LEU A 241 -14.40 1.89 -9.11
C LEU A 241 -15.10 3.11 -8.50
N VAL A 242 -14.46 4.27 -8.60
CA VAL A 242 -15.00 5.53 -8.07
C VAL A 242 -16.16 6.04 -8.92
N ASP A 243 -16.04 5.99 -10.23
CA ASP A 243 -16.99 6.61 -11.17
C ASP A 243 -18.19 5.73 -11.52
N ALA A 244 -18.09 4.41 -11.28
CA ALA A 244 -19.15 3.49 -11.69
C ALA A 244 -20.43 3.64 -10.87
N ASP A 245 -21.58 3.51 -11.52
CA ASP A 245 -22.88 3.47 -10.88
C ASP A 245 -23.25 2.04 -10.45
N TYR A 246 -23.19 1.79 -9.15
CA TYR A 246 -23.54 0.51 -8.57
C TYR A 246 -25.00 0.48 -8.12
N LYS A 247 -25.75 -0.55 -8.54
CA LYS A 247 -27.14 -0.80 -8.12
C LYS A 247 -27.25 -1.63 -6.84
N GLY A 248 -26.14 -2.00 -6.23
CA GLY A 248 -26.08 -2.86 -5.05
C GLY A 248 -24.79 -2.68 -4.26
N THR A 249 -24.49 -3.66 -3.43
CA THR A 249 -23.29 -3.69 -2.60
C THR A 249 -22.05 -3.92 -3.47
N MET A 250 -20.99 -3.14 -3.22
CA MET A 250 -19.68 -3.33 -3.81
C MET A 250 -18.68 -3.67 -2.69
N LYS A 251 -17.87 -4.70 -2.89
CA LYS A 251 -16.73 -5.04 -2.04
C LYS A 251 -15.44 -4.59 -2.74
N VAL A 252 -14.57 -3.89 -2.03
CA VAL A 252 -13.22 -3.53 -2.51
C VAL A 252 -12.21 -4.21 -1.60
N SER A 253 -11.44 -5.12 -2.17
CA SER A 253 -10.41 -5.89 -1.48
C SER A 253 -9.01 -5.46 -1.96
N GLY A 254 -7.99 -5.79 -1.20
CA GLY A 254 -6.59 -5.49 -1.53
C GLY A 254 -5.72 -5.51 -0.27
N GLY A 255 -4.42 -5.73 -0.42
CA GLY A 255 -3.43 -5.73 0.65
C GLY A 255 -3.32 -4.40 1.41
N ALA A 256 -2.49 -4.36 2.44
CA ALA A 256 -2.16 -3.12 3.14
C ALA A 256 -1.50 -2.13 2.16
N GLY A 257 -1.81 -0.84 2.27
CA GLY A 257 -1.19 0.19 1.42
C GLY A 257 -1.73 0.31 -0.02
N THR A 258 -2.61 -0.59 -0.49
CA THR A 258 -3.14 -0.59 -1.87
C THR A 258 -4.13 0.54 -2.21
N GLY A 259 -4.30 1.51 -1.31
CA GLY A 259 -5.14 2.68 -1.55
C GLY A 259 -6.66 2.45 -1.38
N LYS A 260 -7.11 1.37 -0.73
CA LYS A 260 -8.55 1.13 -0.47
C LYS A 260 -9.25 2.33 0.16
N THR A 261 -8.64 2.93 1.18
CA THR A 261 -9.16 4.13 1.87
C THR A 261 -9.21 5.33 0.93
N VAL A 262 -8.22 5.47 0.05
CA VAL A 262 -8.17 6.53 -0.97
C VAL A 262 -9.33 6.36 -1.96
N ALA A 263 -9.51 5.16 -2.49
CA ALA A 263 -10.65 4.86 -3.38
C ALA A 263 -12.00 5.13 -2.69
N ALA A 264 -12.15 4.75 -1.41
CA ALA A 264 -13.35 5.04 -0.63
C ALA A 264 -13.61 6.54 -0.45
N LEU A 265 -12.55 7.34 -0.18
CA LEU A 265 -12.66 8.80 -0.05
C LEU A 265 -13.02 9.47 -1.38
N HIS A 266 -12.42 9.05 -2.49
CA HIS A 266 -12.79 9.54 -3.81
C HIS A 266 -14.22 9.14 -4.19
N ARG A 267 -14.63 7.92 -3.86
CA ARG A 267 -16.02 7.49 -4.03
C ARG A 267 -16.98 8.34 -3.20
N LEU A 268 -16.63 8.63 -1.96
CA LEU A 268 -17.39 9.55 -1.11
C LEU A 268 -17.53 10.93 -1.77
N LYS A 269 -16.42 11.47 -2.27
CA LYS A 269 -16.43 12.77 -2.99
C LYS A 269 -17.38 12.72 -4.19
N HIS A 270 -17.25 11.71 -5.05
CA HIS A 270 -18.09 11.52 -6.23
C HIS A 270 -19.58 11.43 -5.86
N LEU A 271 -19.93 10.62 -4.85
CA LEU A 271 -21.31 10.52 -4.37
C LEU A 271 -21.85 11.86 -3.82
N CYS A 272 -20.99 12.64 -3.14
CA CYS A 272 -21.36 13.95 -2.60
C CYS A 272 -21.46 15.05 -3.66
N GLU A 273 -21.11 14.82 -4.92
CA GLU A 273 -21.38 15.74 -6.02
C GLU A 273 -22.89 15.88 -6.30
N ASN A 274 -23.66 14.82 -6.06
CA ASN A 274 -25.12 14.88 -6.15
C ASN A 274 -25.69 15.76 -5.01
N PRO A 275 -26.44 16.83 -5.31
CA PRO A 275 -27.01 17.74 -4.31
C PRO A 275 -27.94 17.06 -3.29
N ASP A 276 -28.62 16.00 -3.69
CA ASP A 276 -29.58 15.27 -2.88
C ASP A 276 -28.97 14.10 -2.10
N ALA A 277 -27.64 13.87 -2.24
CA ALA A 277 -26.97 12.76 -1.60
C ALA A 277 -26.94 12.93 -0.07
N LYS A 278 -27.17 11.81 0.62
CA LYS A 278 -26.91 11.64 2.05
C LYS A 278 -26.04 10.41 2.22
N VAL A 279 -24.75 10.63 2.43
CA VAL A 279 -23.77 9.55 2.51
C VAL A 279 -23.33 9.38 3.96
N LEU A 280 -23.43 8.15 4.48
CA LEU A 280 -22.84 7.77 5.75
C LEU A 280 -21.52 7.06 5.48
N PHE A 281 -20.42 7.65 5.96
CA PHE A 281 -19.09 7.07 5.90
C PHE A 281 -18.70 6.58 7.28
N THR A 282 -18.45 5.29 7.43
CA THR A 282 -18.19 4.68 8.74
C THR A 282 -16.82 4.04 8.79
N THR A 283 -16.25 4.01 9.97
CA THR A 283 -15.00 3.31 10.30
C THR A 283 -15.12 2.61 11.64
N TYR A 284 -14.20 1.68 11.93
CA TYR A 284 -14.23 0.93 13.16
C TYR A 284 -13.70 1.75 14.34
N THR A 285 -12.53 2.40 14.22
CA THR A 285 -11.89 3.08 15.36
C THR A 285 -12.11 4.60 15.36
N ARG A 286 -12.03 5.22 16.57
CA ARG A 286 -12.07 6.69 16.73
C ARG A 286 -10.87 7.36 16.08
N THR A 287 -9.68 6.81 16.25
CA THR A 287 -8.44 7.37 15.67
C THR A 287 -8.51 7.42 14.14
N LEU A 288 -9.01 6.34 13.51
CA LEU A 288 -9.19 6.33 12.06
C LEU A 288 -10.24 7.35 11.61
N LYS A 289 -11.32 7.53 12.39
CA LYS A 289 -12.32 8.58 12.14
C LYS A 289 -11.70 9.99 12.13
N GLU A 290 -10.85 10.30 13.10
CA GLU A 290 -10.17 11.60 13.20
C GLU A 290 -9.27 11.85 12.00
N ASN A 291 -8.46 10.87 11.62
CA ASN A 291 -7.61 10.95 10.42
C ASN A 291 -8.45 11.15 9.14
N LEU A 292 -9.54 10.39 8.99
CA LEU A 292 -10.45 10.52 7.85
C LEU A 292 -11.15 11.90 7.82
N ASP A 293 -11.46 12.48 8.98
CA ASP A 293 -12.06 13.82 9.06
C ASP A 293 -11.14 14.90 8.48
N GLU A 294 -9.85 14.81 8.75
CA GLU A 294 -8.84 15.70 8.16
C GLU A 294 -8.72 15.52 6.65
N LEU A 295 -8.68 14.27 6.17
CA LEU A 295 -8.61 13.98 4.74
C LEU A 295 -9.85 14.46 3.98
N ILE A 296 -11.05 14.28 4.56
CA ILE A 296 -12.31 14.78 4.01
C ILE A 296 -12.28 16.32 3.87
N LYS A 297 -11.73 17.03 4.87
CA LYS A 297 -11.54 18.48 4.82
C LYS A 297 -10.58 18.89 3.70
N LYS A 298 -9.44 18.19 3.58
CA LYS A 298 -8.43 18.44 2.55
C LYS A 298 -8.92 18.17 1.13
N MET A 299 -9.82 17.20 0.95
CA MET A 299 -10.45 16.87 -0.34
C MET A 299 -11.61 17.83 -0.70
N ASP A 300 -11.96 18.76 0.17
CA ASP A 300 -13.11 19.68 0.01
C ASP A 300 -14.44 18.93 -0.22
N ILE A 301 -14.65 17.83 0.54
CA ILE A 301 -15.88 17.05 0.47
C ILE A 301 -16.99 17.76 1.24
N CYS A 302 -18.15 17.91 0.60
CA CYS A 302 -19.28 18.64 1.16
C CYS A 302 -19.85 17.98 2.42
N ARG A 303 -19.58 18.58 3.59
CA ARG A 303 -19.99 18.09 4.91
C ARG A 303 -21.49 18.02 5.13
N SER A 304 -22.28 18.82 4.44
CA SER A 304 -23.75 18.76 4.56
C SER A 304 -24.35 17.50 3.92
N ARG A 305 -23.57 16.80 3.09
CA ARG A 305 -23.98 15.57 2.39
C ARG A 305 -23.30 14.31 2.93
N CYS A 306 -22.28 14.48 3.77
CA CYS A 306 -21.50 13.38 4.34
C CYS A 306 -21.56 13.41 5.87
N THR A 307 -21.98 12.30 6.47
CA THR A 307 -21.84 12.04 7.90
C THR A 307 -20.70 11.04 8.10
N LEU A 308 -19.68 11.42 8.87
CA LEU A 308 -18.56 10.53 9.23
C LEU A 308 -18.71 10.16 10.72
N ASN A 309 -18.84 8.86 11.00
CA ASN A 309 -18.88 8.33 12.36
C ASN A 309 -18.15 6.98 12.47
N ASN A 310 -17.71 6.61 13.68
CA ASN A 310 -17.34 5.22 13.92
C ASN A 310 -18.62 4.40 14.14
N ILE A 311 -18.52 3.09 13.94
CA ILE A 311 -19.68 2.20 13.96
C ILE A 311 -20.44 2.25 15.29
N ASP A 312 -19.74 2.37 16.41
CA ASP A 312 -20.34 2.45 17.76
C ASP A 312 -21.21 3.69 17.91
N GLN A 313 -20.73 4.85 17.43
CA GLN A 313 -21.52 6.07 17.45
C GLN A 313 -22.78 5.97 16.58
N VAL A 314 -22.67 5.32 15.42
CA VAL A 314 -23.85 5.08 14.57
C VAL A 314 -24.88 4.20 15.29
N LEU A 315 -24.42 3.14 15.95
CA LEU A 315 -25.29 2.24 16.72
C LEU A 315 -25.97 2.98 17.88
N ILE A 316 -25.21 3.78 18.65
CA ILE A 316 -25.73 4.56 19.78
C ILE A 316 -26.75 5.59 19.31
N GLU A 317 -26.45 6.34 18.26
CA GLU A 317 -27.36 7.35 17.72
C GLU A 317 -28.64 6.72 17.18
N THR A 318 -28.51 5.58 16.50
CA THR A 318 -29.65 4.81 15.99
C THR A 318 -30.50 4.27 17.14
N ALA A 319 -29.90 3.67 18.16
CA ALA A 319 -30.60 3.16 19.34
C ALA A 319 -31.36 4.27 20.08
N ARG A 320 -30.76 5.47 20.18
CA ARG A 320 -31.43 6.64 20.78
C ARG A 320 -32.61 7.11 19.93
N GLN A 321 -32.44 7.18 18.61
CA GLN A 321 -33.49 7.59 17.69
C GLN A 321 -34.71 6.68 17.73
N TYR A 322 -34.50 5.38 17.80
CA TYR A 322 -35.57 4.38 17.85
C TYR A 322 -36.03 4.02 19.27
N LYS A 323 -35.56 4.76 20.31
CA LYS A 323 -35.91 4.56 21.72
C LYS A 323 -35.81 3.08 22.15
N VAL A 324 -34.74 2.42 21.71
CA VAL A 324 -34.55 0.97 21.91
C VAL A 324 -34.49 0.57 23.37
N LYS A 325 -34.13 1.49 24.31
CA LYS A 325 -34.35 1.47 25.77
C LYS A 325 -34.01 2.83 26.35
N GLU A 326 -34.82 3.32 27.32
CA GLU A 326 -34.42 4.42 28.20
C GLU A 326 -33.43 3.85 29.23
N GLY A 327 -32.26 4.45 29.37
CA GLY A 327 -31.31 4.12 30.43
C GLY A 327 -30.04 3.36 30.02
N TYR A 328 -29.74 3.17 28.72
CA TYR A 328 -28.44 2.65 28.33
C TYR A 328 -27.32 3.66 28.67
N LYS A 329 -26.41 3.24 29.53
CA LYS A 329 -25.10 3.88 29.71
C LYS A 329 -24.11 3.13 28.83
N VAL A 330 -23.49 3.81 27.86
CA VAL A 330 -22.39 3.25 27.13
C VAL A 330 -21.16 3.32 28.02
N LEU A 331 -20.63 2.19 28.38
CA LEU A 331 -19.37 2.10 29.11
C LEU A 331 -18.23 2.41 28.17
N ASP A 332 -17.37 3.33 28.54
CA ASP A 332 -16.14 3.59 27.82
C ASP A 332 -15.10 2.57 28.27
N TYR A 333 -14.68 1.67 27.39
CA TYR A 333 -13.74 0.59 27.67
C TYR A 333 -12.29 1.06 27.91
N SER A 334 -12.05 2.35 28.09
CA SER A 334 -10.70 2.91 28.28
C SER A 334 -10.12 2.75 29.71
N GLY A 335 -10.48 1.68 30.40
CA GLY A 335 -9.87 1.32 31.71
C GLY A 335 -10.60 1.92 32.92
N ASP A 336 -11.85 2.15 32.80
CA ASP A 336 -12.65 2.84 33.78
C ASP A 336 -12.95 2.00 35.04
N GLU A 337 -12.84 2.63 36.18
CA GLU A 337 -13.28 2.12 37.49
C GLU A 337 -14.74 1.59 37.45
N GLU A 338 -15.59 2.14 36.58
CA GLU A 338 -16.97 1.72 36.38
C GLU A 338 -17.09 0.34 35.71
N SER A 339 -16.22 0.02 34.74
CA SER A 339 -16.21 -1.30 34.11
C SER A 339 -15.71 -2.38 35.06
N LEU A 340 -14.66 -2.11 35.83
CA LEU A 340 -14.20 -3.00 36.90
C LEU A 340 -15.26 -3.20 37.99
N LYS A 341 -16.03 -2.17 38.29
CA LYS A 341 -17.14 -2.27 39.25
C LYS A 341 -18.23 -3.25 38.80
N LEU A 342 -18.56 -3.25 37.52
CA LEU A 342 -19.51 -4.22 36.96
C LEU A 342 -19.00 -5.65 37.08
N TRP A 343 -17.71 -5.88 36.80
CA TRP A 343 -17.10 -7.19 36.98
C TRP A 343 -17.12 -7.64 38.45
N ARG A 344 -16.92 -6.73 39.42
CA ARG A 344 -17.11 -7.03 40.87
C ARG A 344 -18.55 -7.44 41.19
N GLU A 345 -19.54 -6.73 40.65
CA GLU A 345 -20.95 -7.07 40.85
C GLU A 345 -21.29 -8.47 40.28
N VAL A 346 -20.71 -8.84 39.13
CA VAL A 346 -20.85 -10.19 38.55
C VAL A 346 -20.19 -11.24 39.44
N LEU A 347 -19.00 -10.96 39.97
CA LEU A 347 -18.29 -11.86 40.89
C LEU A 347 -18.94 -12.05 42.23
N GLU A 348 -19.84 -11.15 42.67
CA GLU A 348 -20.68 -11.35 43.85
C GLU A 348 -21.73 -12.45 43.65
N THR A 349 -22.10 -12.72 42.39
CA THR A 349 -23.14 -13.69 42.02
C THR A 349 -22.59 -14.99 41.42
N GLU A 350 -21.38 -14.96 40.86
CA GLU A 350 -20.76 -16.07 40.18
C GLU A 350 -19.47 -16.50 40.88
N VAL A 351 -19.28 -17.80 41.05
CA VAL A 351 -18.05 -18.35 41.65
C VAL A 351 -17.02 -18.66 40.55
N THR A 352 -15.94 -17.91 40.54
CA THR A 352 -14.79 -18.12 39.63
C THR A 352 -13.49 -17.94 40.39
N GLU A 353 -12.40 -18.54 39.89
CA GLU A 353 -11.05 -18.36 40.43
C GLU A 353 -10.33 -17.10 39.89
N PHE A 354 -10.99 -16.36 38.96
CA PHE A 354 -10.45 -15.17 38.33
C PHE A 354 -10.92 -13.90 39.03
N ASP A 355 -10.07 -12.89 39.13
CA ASP A 355 -10.39 -11.57 39.66
C ASP A 355 -11.04 -10.64 38.60
N GLU A 356 -11.58 -9.52 39.06
CA GLU A 356 -12.26 -8.56 38.19
C GLU A 356 -11.33 -7.98 37.10
N LYS A 357 -10.05 -7.87 37.40
CA LYS A 357 -9.07 -7.33 36.45
C LYS A 357 -8.77 -8.33 35.34
N PHE A 358 -8.57 -9.59 35.69
CA PHE A 358 -8.36 -10.65 34.72
C PHE A 358 -9.55 -10.78 33.76
N LEU A 359 -10.77 -10.79 34.29
CA LEU A 359 -11.98 -10.89 33.47
C LEU A 359 -12.18 -9.65 32.58
N TYR A 360 -11.80 -8.47 33.06
CA TYR A 360 -11.82 -7.25 32.27
C TYR A 360 -10.80 -7.29 31.15
N ASP A 361 -9.56 -7.66 31.44
CA ASP A 361 -8.46 -7.72 30.45
C ASP A 361 -8.80 -8.76 29.36
N GLU A 362 -9.24 -9.97 29.72
CA GLU A 362 -9.70 -11.00 28.78
C GLU A 362 -10.87 -10.52 27.91
N TYR A 363 -11.83 -9.81 28.48
CA TYR A 363 -12.96 -9.27 27.72
C TYR A 363 -12.52 -8.24 26.68
N ILE A 364 -11.54 -7.38 27.01
CA ILE A 364 -11.00 -6.37 26.09
C ILE A 364 -10.16 -7.01 24.98
N ASP A 365 -9.39 -8.07 25.30
CA ASP A 365 -8.48 -8.71 24.35
C ASP A 365 -9.19 -9.67 23.38
N VAL A 366 -10.37 -10.20 23.77
CA VAL A 366 -11.09 -11.23 22.98
C VAL A 366 -12.26 -10.65 22.17
N ILE A 367 -12.82 -9.50 22.57
CA ILE A 367 -13.99 -8.87 21.94
C ILE A 367 -13.64 -7.50 21.35
#